data_910590c4fb1af0c6be49ce5b6f450635
#
_entry.id   910590c4fb1af0c6be49ce5b6f450635
#
_cell.length_a   1.000
_cell.length_b   1.000
_cell.length_c   1.000
_cell.angle_alpha   90.00
_cell.angle_beta   90.00
_cell.angle_gamma   90.00
#
_symmetry.space_group_name_H-M   'P 1'
#
loop_
_entity.id
_entity.type
_entity.pdbx_description
1 polymer ?
#
loop_
_entity_poly.entity_id
_entity_poly.type
_entity_poly.pdbx_seq_one_letter_code
_entity_poly.pdbx_strand_id
1 'polypeptide(L)'
;MPAQPRPDRILHGSIPVETLRFGLPIAVGMGLQTVFNLVDAYIVSRLTPDVAGPALGAIGICDQLTAIGTILSYGLTTASTALIAQAHGRGDKAEVRRIAWQSMLAVTALSILFGFLSIGLAGPIVAGAVGAKGKVSELGTEYLRVIGGGSFSIYFLFQLTGIQRALGSAKTPVLLLVLSNVLNLFLAVLLVYGPGPAPPVFAWGPVIAEALHIPRLELVGAAWATVLARTLTLIPVVVLLARRFDVMGKGSITKPDPAMLKAILRMGWPSSAQFVVRMLAMLLTHSLVARIFTTATDQSATTALGIVFRLETMAFFIAMGWGSAAQTFVAQNLGAGQRGRARYSGVFSAIYSGVMLLLVAFAFARYGTPIVEFFDKSPTVVAISTTYIAYMVWSYVGLGTGVVLGSAITGSGATRTTLVTDLAVVLALQVPASIAAVLLPGASLPRLWTAIAIAYCASGIVYAIVFRFVRWMDAMTEAHVSDVAPP
;
A
#
# COMPACT_ATOMS: atom_id res chain seq x y z
N MET A 1 -28.71 31.62 5.64
CA MET A 1 -27.41 31.82 6.31
C MET A 1 -26.46 30.75 5.85
N PRO A 2 -25.32 31.05 5.27
CA PRO A 2 -24.33 30.05 5.00
C PRO A 2 -23.86 29.44 6.32
N ALA A 3 -23.88 28.10 6.41
CA ALA A 3 -23.43 27.38 7.60
C ALA A 3 -22.00 27.83 7.92
N GLN A 4 -21.78 28.31 9.15
CA GLN A 4 -20.44 28.64 9.62
C GLN A 4 -19.53 27.40 9.37
N PRO A 5 -18.35 27.60 8.79
CA PRO A 5 -17.42 26.49 8.59
C PRO A 5 -17.15 25.85 9.94
N ARG A 6 -17.45 24.54 10.06
CA ARG A 6 -17.13 23.78 11.28
C ARG A 6 -15.62 23.93 11.52
N PRO A 7 -15.20 24.31 12.76
CA PRO A 7 -13.79 24.48 13.06
C PRO A 7 -13.05 23.22 12.63
N ASP A 8 -11.91 23.40 11.95
CA ASP A 8 -11.10 22.28 11.47
C ASP A 8 -10.65 21.45 12.68
N ARG A 9 -11.21 20.25 12.81
CA ARG A 9 -11.02 19.38 13.97
C ARG A 9 -9.57 18.95 14.15
N ILE A 10 -8.82 18.85 13.05
CA ILE A 10 -7.40 18.47 13.08
C ILE A 10 -6.58 19.58 13.73
N LEU A 11 -6.89 20.85 13.43
CA LEU A 11 -6.16 22.00 13.95
C LEU A 11 -6.59 22.43 15.37
N HIS A 12 -7.87 22.20 15.73
CA HIS A 12 -8.43 22.76 16.99
C HIS A 12 -9.00 21.70 17.95
N GLY A 13 -9.23 20.46 17.48
CA GLY A 13 -9.78 19.40 18.31
C GLY A 13 -8.77 18.78 19.27
N SER A 14 -9.23 17.90 20.17
CA SER A 14 -8.37 17.10 21.03
C SER A 14 -7.52 16.14 20.20
N ILE A 15 -6.19 16.25 20.26
CA ILE A 15 -5.26 15.46 19.44
C ILE A 15 -5.52 13.95 19.61
N PRO A 16 -5.61 13.37 20.83
CA PRO A 16 -5.85 11.95 20.98
C PRO A 16 -7.15 11.49 20.31
N VAL A 17 -8.25 12.21 20.59
CA VAL A 17 -9.58 11.83 20.10
C VAL A 17 -9.69 11.96 18.57
N GLU A 18 -9.21 13.06 18.01
CA GLU A 18 -9.31 13.27 16.57
C GLU A 18 -8.33 12.38 15.79
N THR A 19 -7.13 12.10 16.34
CA THR A 19 -6.20 11.12 15.75
C THR A 19 -6.80 9.71 15.72
N LEU A 20 -7.45 9.28 16.82
CA LEU A 20 -8.13 7.99 16.87
C LEU A 20 -9.30 7.94 15.88
N ARG A 21 -10.15 8.97 15.88
CA ARG A 21 -11.33 9.05 15.00
C ARG A 21 -10.95 9.05 13.51
N PHE A 22 -9.83 9.64 13.18
CA PHE A 22 -9.33 9.71 11.80
C PHE A 22 -8.54 8.45 11.41
N GLY A 23 -7.63 8.00 12.26
CA GLY A 23 -6.69 6.91 11.96
C GLY A 23 -7.33 5.53 11.98
N LEU A 24 -8.22 5.25 12.95
CA LEU A 24 -8.81 3.93 13.12
C LEU A 24 -9.57 3.43 11.87
N PRO A 25 -10.46 4.23 11.26
CA PRO A 25 -11.13 3.79 10.03
C PRO A 25 -10.14 3.48 8.88
N ILE A 26 -9.10 4.30 8.72
CA ILE A 26 -8.11 4.12 7.66
C ILE A 26 -7.29 2.84 7.92
N ALA A 27 -6.85 2.62 9.14
CA ALA A 27 -6.08 1.43 9.52
C ALA A 27 -6.88 0.14 9.32
N VAL A 28 -8.15 0.13 9.75
CA VAL A 28 -9.06 -1.01 9.52
C VAL A 28 -9.30 -1.22 8.02
N GLY A 29 -9.58 -0.14 7.28
CA GLY A 29 -9.83 -0.20 5.83
C GLY A 29 -8.62 -0.74 5.07
N MET A 30 -7.40 -0.33 5.42
CA MET A 30 -6.18 -0.86 4.81
C MET A 30 -5.90 -2.31 5.22
N GLY A 31 -6.16 -2.69 6.47
CA GLY A 31 -6.07 -4.10 6.90
C GLY A 31 -7.04 -5.00 6.14
N LEU A 32 -8.28 -4.55 5.91
CA LEU A 32 -9.28 -5.28 5.12
C LEU A 32 -8.86 -5.47 3.65
N GLN A 33 -8.03 -4.60 3.08
CA GLN A 33 -7.52 -4.75 1.72
C GLN A 33 -6.80 -6.09 1.53
N THR A 34 -6.06 -6.56 2.54
CA THR A 34 -5.40 -7.87 2.49
C THR A 34 -6.41 -9.02 2.39
N VAL A 35 -7.54 -8.91 3.08
CA VAL A 35 -8.61 -9.91 3.02
C VAL A 35 -9.22 -9.96 1.61
N PHE A 36 -9.46 -8.82 0.99
CA PHE A 36 -9.98 -8.77 -0.38
C PHE A 36 -9.01 -9.35 -1.40
N ASN A 37 -7.70 -9.09 -1.26
CA ASN A 37 -6.68 -9.71 -2.12
C ASN A 37 -6.68 -11.26 -2.00
N LEU A 38 -6.98 -11.79 -0.80
CA LEU A 38 -7.14 -13.23 -0.61
C LEU A 38 -8.39 -13.78 -1.30
N VAL A 39 -9.48 -13.03 -1.29
CA VAL A 39 -10.74 -13.42 -1.98
C VAL A 39 -10.52 -13.45 -3.49
N ASP A 40 -9.83 -12.49 -4.07
CA ASP A 40 -9.49 -12.49 -5.51
C ASP A 40 -8.65 -13.72 -5.89
N ALA A 41 -7.63 -14.04 -5.11
CA ALA A 41 -6.84 -15.25 -5.31
C ALA A 41 -7.68 -16.53 -5.17
N TYR A 42 -8.62 -16.57 -4.22
CA TYR A 42 -9.55 -17.70 -4.05
C TYR A 42 -10.43 -17.88 -5.28
N ILE A 43 -11.02 -16.82 -5.84
CA ILE A 43 -11.85 -16.88 -7.04
C ILE A 43 -11.07 -17.55 -8.19
N VAL A 44 -9.84 -17.12 -8.44
CA VAL A 44 -9.01 -17.65 -9.52
C VAL A 44 -8.55 -19.09 -9.23
N SER A 45 -8.28 -19.43 -7.97
CA SER A 45 -7.89 -20.81 -7.59
C SER A 45 -8.97 -21.86 -7.81
N ARG A 46 -10.23 -21.44 -7.97
CA ARG A 46 -11.38 -22.29 -8.20
C ARG A 46 -11.74 -22.44 -9.69
N LEU A 47 -10.92 -21.94 -10.59
CA LEU A 47 -10.99 -22.27 -12.01
C LEU A 47 -10.70 -23.77 -12.24
N THR A 48 -10.90 -24.25 -13.46
CA THR A 48 -10.57 -25.63 -13.81
C THR A 48 -9.10 -25.93 -13.54
N PRO A 49 -8.74 -27.16 -13.11
CA PRO A 49 -7.36 -27.49 -12.68
C PRO A 49 -6.28 -27.18 -13.72
N ASP A 50 -6.60 -27.29 -15.00
CA ASP A 50 -5.72 -26.98 -16.12
C ASP A 50 -5.46 -25.47 -16.32
N VAL A 51 -6.29 -24.61 -15.75
CA VAL A 51 -6.18 -23.13 -15.80
C VAL A 51 -5.74 -22.55 -14.47
N ALA A 52 -6.22 -23.06 -13.34
CA ALA A 52 -6.00 -22.46 -12.02
C ALA A 52 -4.53 -22.32 -11.65
N GLY A 53 -3.72 -23.35 -11.84
CA GLY A 53 -2.28 -23.33 -11.56
C GLY A 53 -1.52 -22.31 -12.42
N PRO A 54 -1.60 -22.39 -13.76
CA PRO A 54 -1.03 -21.38 -14.64
C PRO A 54 -1.51 -19.95 -14.38
N ALA A 55 -2.79 -19.77 -14.07
CA ALA A 55 -3.39 -18.46 -13.77
C ALA A 55 -2.79 -17.84 -12.51
N LEU A 56 -2.65 -18.59 -11.41
CA LEU A 56 -2.00 -18.11 -10.19
C LEU A 56 -0.53 -17.76 -10.41
N GLY A 57 0.19 -18.55 -11.24
CA GLY A 57 1.55 -18.23 -11.64
C GLY A 57 1.63 -16.93 -12.44
N ALA A 58 0.72 -16.74 -13.38
CA ALA A 58 0.60 -15.52 -14.18
C ALA A 58 0.31 -14.29 -13.32
N ILE A 59 -0.64 -14.37 -12.36
CA ILE A 59 -0.91 -13.29 -11.39
C ILE A 59 0.36 -12.93 -10.63
N GLY A 60 1.07 -13.92 -10.07
CA GLY A 60 2.27 -13.67 -9.28
C GLY A 60 3.35 -12.88 -10.05
N ILE A 61 3.53 -13.19 -11.33
CA ILE A 61 4.44 -12.46 -12.23
C ILE A 61 3.93 -11.04 -12.49
N CYS A 62 2.66 -10.92 -12.88
CA CYS A 62 2.08 -9.63 -13.26
C CYS A 62 1.95 -8.67 -12.08
N ASP A 63 1.69 -9.17 -10.87
CA ASP A 63 1.66 -8.37 -9.64
C ASP A 63 3.02 -7.73 -9.35
N GLN A 64 4.13 -8.46 -9.57
CA GLN A 64 5.48 -7.91 -9.40
C GLN A 64 5.78 -6.82 -10.45
N LEU A 65 5.37 -7.03 -11.69
CA LEU A 65 5.57 -6.06 -12.77
C LEU A 65 4.75 -4.78 -12.53
N THR A 66 3.49 -4.91 -12.15
CA THR A 66 2.61 -3.76 -11.88
C THR A 66 2.95 -3.06 -10.55
N ALA A 67 3.61 -3.75 -9.62
CA ALA A 67 4.08 -3.16 -8.36
C ALA A 67 5.05 -1.99 -8.61
N ILE A 68 5.88 -2.03 -9.66
CA ILE A 68 6.82 -0.95 -9.99
C ILE A 68 6.07 0.36 -10.20
N GLY A 69 5.06 0.36 -11.08
CA GLY A 69 4.24 1.54 -11.34
C GLY A 69 3.43 1.98 -10.12
N THR A 70 2.92 1.02 -9.35
CA THR A 70 2.18 1.27 -8.11
C THR A 70 3.07 1.94 -7.05
N ILE A 71 4.30 1.51 -6.89
CA ILE A 71 5.29 2.12 -5.98
C ILE A 71 5.60 3.57 -6.39
N LEU A 72 5.79 3.82 -7.68
CA LEU A 72 6.02 5.19 -8.18
C LEU A 72 4.79 6.07 -7.97
N SER A 73 3.59 5.56 -8.27
CA SER A 73 2.32 6.27 -8.01
C SER A 73 2.13 6.56 -6.51
N TYR A 74 2.49 5.62 -5.64
CA TYR A 74 2.43 5.81 -4.20
C TYR A 74 3.35 6.96 -3.73
N GLY A 75 4.58 7.04 -4.25
CA GLY A 75 5.49 8.14 -3.95
C GLY A 75 4.94 9.50 -4.37
N LEU A 76 4.35 9.60 -5.57
CA LEU A 76 3.68 10.81 -6.04
C LEU A 76 2.50 11.19 -5.13
N THR A 77 1.67 10.21 -4.78
CA THR A 77 0.53 10.40 -3.89
C THR A 77 0.98 10.88 -2.49
N THR A 78 2.02 10.28 -1.94
CA THR A 78 2.57 10.63 -0.63
C THR A 78 3.07 12.06 -0.61
N ALA A 79 3.84 12.47 -1.64
CA ALA A 79 4.34 13.82 -1.77
C ALA A 79 3.21 14.85 -1.91
N SER A 80 2.28 14.61 -2.83
CA SER A 80 1.17 15.53 -3.06
C SER A 80 0.21 15.61 -1.86
N THR A 81 -0.04 14.50 -1.16
CA THR A 81 -0.83 14.47 0.08
C THR A 81 -0.20 15.36 1.15
N ALA A 82 1.12 15.29 1.35
CA ALA A 82 1.80 16.13 2.33
C ALA A 82 1.74 17.61 1.95
N LEU A 83 2.05 17.95 0.69
CA LEU A 83 2.01 19.34 0.20
C LEU A 83 0.59 19.93 0.29
N ILE A 84 -0.44 19.18 -0.14
CA ILE A 84 -1.83 19.60 -0.06
C ILE A 84 -2.26 19.80 1.42
N ALA A 85 -1.90 18.87 2.30
CA ALA A 85 -2.22 18.97 3.72
C ALA A 85 -1.57 20.19 4.38
N GLN A 86 -0.32 20.50 4.01
CA GLN A 86 0.38 21.70 4.46
C GLN A 86 -0.29 22.99 3.96
N ALA A 87 -0.63 23.05 2.66
CA ALA A 87 -1.35 24.20 2.09
C ALA A 87 -2.73 24.37 2.71
N HIS A 88 -3.42 23.26 2.97
CA HIS A 88 -4.72 23.27 3.67
C HIS A 88 -4.57 23.79 5.10
N GLY A 89 -3.54 23.38 5.83
CA GLY A 89 -3.22 23.86 7.17
C GLY A 89 -2.95 25.37 7.21
N ARG A 90 -2.33 25.94 6.17
CA ARG A 90 -2.16 27.40 5.99
C ARG A 90 -3.44 28.14 5.63
N GLY A 91 -4.52 27.43 5.27
CA GLY A 91 -5.73 28.01 4.73
C GLY A 91 -5.66 28.46 3.27
N ASP A 92 -4.58 28.10 2.55
CA ASP A 92 -4.35 28.50 1.17
C ASP A 92 -5.07 27.55 0.19
N LYS A 93 -6.33 27.89 -0.10
CA LYS A 93 -7.16 27.12 -1.03
C LYS A 93 -6.66 27.18 -2.47
N ALA A 94 -6.00 28.27 -2.88
CA ALA A 94 -5.48 28.41 -4.24
C ALA A 94 -4.33 27.42 -4.47
N GLU A 95 -3.42 27.37 -3.50
CA GLU A 95 -2.29 26.44 -3.53
C GLU A 95 -2.75 24.97 -3.43
N VAL A 96 -3.77 24.67 -2.60
CA VAL A 96 -4.39 23.33 -2.55
C VAL A 96 -4.86 22.89 -3.94
N ARG A 97 -5.61 23.75 -4.65
CA ARG A 97 -6.10 23.45 -6.00
C ARG A 97 -4.96 23.27 -7.01
N ARG A 98 -3.95 24.14 -6.95
CA ARG A 98 -2.76 24.09 -7.82
C ARG A 98 -2.01 22.77 -7.64
N ILE A 99 -1.67 22.39 -6.39
CA ILE A 99 -0.96 21.15 -6.10
C ILE A 99 -1.80 19.93 -6.51
N ALA A 100 -3.09 19.92 -6.19
CA ALA A 100 -3.98 18.82 -6.55
C ALA A 100 -4.03 18.61 -8.08
N TRP A 101 -4.17 19.69 -8.85
CA TRP A 101 -4.19 19.62 -10.31
C TRP A 101 -2.85 19.14 -10.89
N GLN A 102 -1.73 19.71 -10.45
CA GLN A 102 -0.40 19.32 -10.93
C GLN A 102 -0.08 17.86 -10.57
N SER A 103 -0.50 17.40 -9.39
CA SER A 103 -0.34 15.99 -9.01
C SER A 103 -1.18 15.04 -9.87
N MET A 104 -2.37 15.47 -10.29
CA MET A 104 -3.20 14.71 -11.24
C MET A 104 -2.54 14.62 -12.62
N LEU A 105 -1.91 15.71 -13.12
CA LEU A 105 -1.12 15.67 -14.35
C LEU A 105 0.05 14.68 -14.26
N ALA A 106 0.78 14.67 -13.14
CA ALA A 106 1.88 13.73 -12.91
C ALA A 106 1.39 12.27 -12.91
N VAL A 107 0.28 12.00 -12.24
CA VAL A 107 -0.33 10.65 -12.22
C VAL A 107 -0.88 10.26 -13.60
N THR A 108 -1.42 11.20 -14.37
CA THR A 108 -1.86 10.96 -15.75
C THR A 108 -0.67 10.55 -16.63
N ALA A 109 0.44 11.29 -16.56
CA ALA A 109 1.65 10.97 -17.33
C ALA A 109 2.19 9.57 -16.95
N LEU A 110 2.22 9.25 -15.64
CA LEU A 110 2.62 7.93 -15.16
C LEU A 110 1.67 6.83 -15.68
N SER A 111 0.36 7.08 -15.67
CA SER A 111 -0.66 6.13 -16.15
C SER A 111 -0.52 5.85 -17.64
N ILE A 112 -0.28 6.89 -18.43
CA ILE A 112 -0.05 6.77 -19.89
C ILE A 112 1.22 5.94 -20.14
N LEU A 113 2.31 6.26 -19.44
CA LEU A 113 3.59 5.53 -19.58
C LEU A 113 3.42 4.04 -19.27
N PHE A 114 2.90 3.69 -18.10
CA PHE A 114 2.75 2.29 -17.69
C PHE A 114 1.66 1.57 -18.47
N GLY A 115 0.57 2.26 -18.82
CA GLY A 115 -0.47 1.71 -19.68
C GLY A 115 0.07 1.35 -21.08
N PHE A 116 0.80 2.26 -21.71
CA PHE A 116 1.41 2.03 -23.01
C PHE A 116 2.44 0.90 -22.97
N LEU A 117 3.34 0.88 -21.96
CA LEU A 117 4.32 -0.19 -21.78
C LEU A 117 3.63 -1.55 -21.59
N SER A 118 2.57 -1.60 -20.77
CA SER A 118 1.87 -2.86 -20.49
C SER A 118 1.07 -3.37 -21.69
N ILE A 119 0.45 -2.49 -22.48
CA ILE A 119 -0.28 -2.90 -23.67
C ILE A 119 0.67 -3.32 -24.80
N GLY A 120 1.70 -2.50 -25.06
CA GLY A 120 2.60 -2.69 -26.19
C GLY A 120 3.68 -3.75 -25.97
N LEU A 121 4.17 -3.88 -24.74
CA LEU A 121 5.33 -4.73 -24.41
C LEU A 121 4.98 -5.91 -23.49
N ALA A 122 3.70 -6.23 -23.25
CA ALA A 122 3.31 -7.33 -22.35
C ALA A 122 3.98 -8.66 -22.74
N GLY A 123 3.90 -9.07 -24.01
CA GLY A 123 4.50 -10.29 -24.50
C GLY A 123 6.03 -10.33 -24.33
N PRO A 124 6.77 -9.35 -24.87
CA PRO A 124 8.22 -9.23 -24.64
C PRO A 124 8.63 -9.22 -23.16
N ILE A 125 7.85 -8.59 -22.29
CA ILE A 125 8.14 -8.53 -20.85
C ILE A 125 7.92 -9.92 -20.22
N VAL A 126 6.73 -10.51 -20.40
CA VAL A 126 6.34 -11.75 -19.72
C VAL A 126 7.14 -12.94 -20.26
N ALA A 127 7.20 -13.11 -21.58
CA ALA A 127 7.91 -14.22 -22.19
C ALA A 127 9.43 -13.99 -22.31
N GLY A 128 9.85 -12.75 -22.63
CA GLY A 128 11.25 -12.43 -22.88
C GLY A 128 12.02 -12.09 -21.60
N ALA A 129 11.64 -11.01 -20.91
CA ALA A 129 12.38 -10.53 -19.74
C ALA A 129 12.19 -11.42 -18.49
N VAL A 130 10.97 -11.91 -18.25
CA VAL A 130 10.67 -12.81 -17.12
C VAL A 130 10.96 -14.27 -17.47
N GLY A 131 10.87 -14.64 -18.75
CA GLY A 131 11.11 -16.02 -19.20
C GLY A 131 9.96 -16.97 -18.93
N ALA A 132 8.73 -16.48 -18.76
CA ALA A 132 7.55 -17.32 -18.61
C ALA A 132 7.29 -18.13 -19.90
N LYS A 133 6.81 -19.37 -19.75
CA LYS A 133 6.60 -20.29 -20.87
C LYS A 133 5.18 -20.87 -20.84
N GLY A 134 4.74 -21.38 -22.02
CA GLY A 134 3.46 -22.07 -22.16
C GLY A 134 2.27 -21.24 -21.71
N LYS A 135 1.29 -21.87 -21.07
CA LYS A 135 0.03 -21.26 -20.65
C LYS A 135 0.21 -20.11 -19.66
N VAL A 136 1.27 -20.14 -18.82
CA VAL A 136 1.59 -19.02 -17.89
C VAL A 136 1.97 -17.77 -18.66
N SER A 137 2.75 -17.90 -19.76
CA SER A 137 3.13 -16.78 -20.60
C SER A 137 1.94 -16.17 -21.36
N GLU A 138 1.07 -17.01 -21.88
CA GLU A 138 -0.13 -16.60 -22.60
C GLU A 138 -1.08 -15.84 -21.67
N LEU A 139 -1.52 -16.48 -20.58
CA LEU A 139 -2.40 -15.87 -19.58
C LEU A 139 -1.80 -14.63 -18.93
N GLY A 140 -0.50 -14.66 -18.64
CA GLY A 140 0.21 -13.52 -18.04
C GLY A 140 0.28 -12.32 -19.01
N THR A 141 0.48 -12.57 -20.29
CA THR A 141 0.49 -11.51 -21.31
C THR A 141 -0.87 -10.84 -21.42
N GLU A 142 -1.94 -11.60 -21.50
CA GLU A 142 -3.29 -11.06 -21.57
C GLU A 142 -3.68 -10.33 -20.29
N TYR A 143 -3.40 -10.93 -19.14
CA TYR A 143 -3.66 -10.33 -17.84
C TYR A 143 -2.91 -9.01 -17.66
N LEU A 144 -1.61 -8.96 -18.02
CA LEU A 144 -0.79 -7.75 -17.93
C LEU A 144 -1.29 -6.63 -18.84
N ARG A 145 -1.77 -6.96 -20.05
CA ARG A 145 -2.36 -5.98 -20.95
C ARG A 145 -3.58 -5.30 -20.34
N VAL A 146 -4.42 -6.05 -19.66
CA VAL A 146 -5.65 -5.49 -19.04
C VAL A 146 -5.30 -4.76 -17.76
N ILE A 147 -4.61 -5.40 -16.80
CA ILE A 147 -4.36 -4.80 -15.48
C ILE A 147 -3.39 -3.62 -15.56
N GLY A 148 -2.35 -3.74 -16.36
CA GLY A 148 -1.38 -2.68 -16.59
C GLY A 148 -1.91 -1.58 -17.50
N GLY A 149 -2.64 -1.94 -18.57
CA GLY A 149 -3.35 -0.98 -19.43
C GLY A 149 -4.38 -0.18 -18.64
N GLY A 150 -5.05 -0.83 -17.68
CA GLY A 150 -5.98 -0.21 -16.73
C GLY A 150 -5.33 0.41 -15.48
N SER A 151 -4.01 0.56 -15.45
CA SER A 151 -3.25 1.09 -14.29
C SER A 151 -3.69 2.49 -13.85
N PHE A 152 -4.24 3.30 -14.77
CA PHE A 152 -4.84 4.59 -14.43
C PHE A 152 -5.86 4.47 -13.29
N SER A 153 -6.64 3.39 -13.24
CA SER A 153 -7.69 3.19 -12.25
C SER A 153 -7.15 3.17 -10.82
N ILE A 154 -6.06 2.44 -10.57
CA ILE A 154 -5.44 2.35 -9.24
C ILE A 154 -4.64 3.61 -8.91
N TYR A 155 -3.91 4.21 -9.88
CA TYR A 155 -3.11 5.39 -9.62
C TYR A 155 -3.98 6.61 -9.31
N PHE A 156 -5.07 6.80 -10.06
CA PHE A 156 -6.04 7.85 -9.76
C PHE A 156 -6.79 7.59 -8.45
N LEU A 157 -7.14 6.35 -8.15
CA LEU A 157 -7.81 6.01 -6.89
C LEU A 157 -6.92 6.35 -5.68
N PHE A 158 -5.62 6.02 -5.73
CA PHE A 158 -4.67 6.39 -4.70
C PHE A 158 -4.51 7.91 -4.58
N GLN A 159 -4.34 8.60 -5.71
CA GLN A 159 -4.16 10.04 -5.74
C GLN A 159 -5.37 10.79 -5.19
N LEU A 160 -6.56 10.49 -5.69
CA LEU A 160 -7.78 11.19 -5.30
C LEU A 160 -8.19 10.91 -3.85
N THR A 161 -8.01 9.66 -3.37
CA THR A 161 -8.21 9.34 -1.96
C THR A 161 -7.13 9.96 -1.08
N GLY A 162 -5.90 10.11 -1.57
CA GLY A 162 -4.82 10.87 -0.93
C GLY A 162 -5.19 12.33 -0.74
N ILE A 163 -5.71 12.98 -1.77
CA ILE A 163 -6.22 14.37 -1.70
C ILE A 163 -7.33 14.48 -0.64
N GLN A 164 -8.28 13.55 -0.62
CA GLN A 164 -9.35 13.56 0.39
C GLN A 164 -8.80 13.44 1.82
N ARG A 165 -7.80 12.57 2.05
CA ARG A 165 -7.11 12.46 3.35
C ARG A 165 -6.39 13.74 3.71
N ALA A 166 -5.66 14.34 2.76
CA ALA A 166 -4.97 15.62 2.95
C ALA A 166 -5.90 16.74 3.40
N LEU A 167 -7.16 16.72 2.95
CA LEU A 167 -8.22 17.66 3.29
C LEU A 167 -9.02 17.28 4.56
N GLY A 168 -8.50 16.34 5.36
CA GLY A 168 -9.10 15.95 6.64
C GLY A 168 -10.27 14.96 6.55
N SER A 169 -10.48 14.29 5.41
CA SER A 169 -11.52 13.26 5.26
C SER A 169 -10.94 11.85 5.42
N ALA A 170 -11.30 11.14 6.49
CA ALA A 170 -10.90 9.74 6.71
C ALA A 170 -11.97 8.75 6.25
N LYS A 171 -13.23 9.01 6.58
CA LYS A 171 -14.33 8.06 6.34
C LYS A 171 -14.61 7.85 4.86
N THR A 172 -14.59 8.93 4.09
CA THR A 172 -14.91 8.88 2.66
C THR A 172 -13.95 8.00 1.86
N PRO A 173 -12.60 8.14 1.97
CA PRO A 173 -11.66 7.24 1.31
C PRO A 173 -11.86 5.78 1.66
N VAL A 174 -12.16 5.47 2.93
CA VAL A 174 -12.39 4.10 3.38
C VAL A 174 -13.67 3.51 2.79
N LEU A 175 -14.77 4.27 2.80
CA LEU A 175 -16.02 3.82 2.18
C LEU A 175 -15.86 3.58 0.68
N LEU A 176 -15.11 4.42 -0.01
CA LEU A 176 -14.82 4.25 -1.44
C LEU A 176 -13.93 3.03 -1.70
N LEU A 177 -12.97 2.75 -0.82
CA LEU A 177 -12.17 1.53 -0.89
C LEU A 177 -13.03 0.27 -0.71
N VAL A 178 -13.92 0.26 0.30
CA VAL A 178 -14.86 -0.84 0.51
C VAL A 178 -15.80 -0.99 -0.69
N LEU A 179 -16.33 0.10 -1.22
CA LEU A 179 -17.16 0.08 -2.43
C LEU A 179 -16.41 -0.54 -3.62
N SER A 180 -15.15 -0.11 -3.84
CA SER A 180 -14.31 -0.67 -4.91
C SER A 180 -14.11 -2.18 -4.76
N ASN A 181 -13.86 -2.65 -3.54
CA ASN A 181 -13.64 -4.07 -3.28
C ASN A 181 -14.94 -4.91 -3.40
N VAL A 182 -16.07 -4.38 -2.96
CA VAL A 182 -17.38 -5.05 -3.15
C VAL A 182 -17.75 -5.12 -4.63
N LEU A 183 -17.54 -4.05 -5.38
CA LEU A 183 -17.74 -4.06 -6.83
C LEU A 183 -16.78 -5.04 -7.52
N ASN A 184 -15.51 -5.07 -7.08
CA ASN A 184 -14.55 -6.03 -7.61
C ASN A 184 -15.02 -7.46 -7.39
N LEU A 185 -15.40 -7.84 -6.16
CA LEU A 185 -15.88 -9.16 -5.84
C LEU A 185 -17.07 -9.54 -6.75
N PHE A 186 -18.06 -8.65 -6.87
CA PHE A 186 -19.24 -8.90 -7.69
C PHE A 186 -18.87 -9.09 -9.18
N LEU A 187 -18.07 -8.19 -9.73
CA LEU A 187 -17.63 -8.26 -11.13
C LEU A 187 -16.70 -9.45 -11.38
N ALA A 188 -15.82 -9.79 -10.42
CA ALA A 188 -14.93 -10.94 -10.55
C ALA A 188 -15.71 -12.24 -10.64
N VAL A 189 -16.71 -12.44 -9.80
CA VAL A 189 -17.57 -13.64 -9.89
C VAL A 189 -18.28 -13.74 -11.24
N LEU A 190 -18.80 -12.62 -11.76
CA LEU A 190 -19.47 -12.60 -13.07
C LEU A 190 -18.54 -12.84 -14.24
N LEU A 191 -17.39 -12.16 -14.26
CA LEU A 191 -16.47 -12.17 -15.40
C LEU A 191 -15.54 -13.40 -15.42
N VAL A 192 -15.15 -13.90 -14.23
CA VAL A 192 -14.26 -15.07 -14.14
C VAL A 192 -15.01 -16.35 -14.51
N TYR A 193 -16.18 -16.55 -13.90
CA TYR A 193 -16.93 -17.79 -14.11
C TYR A 193 -17.88 -17.70 -15.31
N GLY A 194 -18.43 -16.51 -15.64
CA GLY A 194 -19.45 -16.38 -16.69
C GLY A 194 -20.63 -17.33 -16.45
N PRO A 195 -21.20 -17.97 -17.49
CA PRO A 195 -22.19 -19.01 -17.35
C PRO A 195 -21.62 -20.39 -16.98
N GLY A 196 -20.30 -20.46 -16.69
CA GLY A 196 -19.60 -21.72 -16.38
C GLY A 196 -19.73 -22.15 -14.91
N PRO A 197 -19.08 -23.27 -14.52
CA PRO A 197 -19.12 -23.78 -13.17
C PRO A 197 -18.45 -22.82 -12.19
N ALA A 198 -19.10 -22.59 -11.04
CA ALA A 198 -18.61 -21.77 -9.95
C ALA A 198 -18.77 -22.53 -8.61
N PRO A 199 -17.96 -22.18 -7.58
CA PRO A 199 -18.12 -22.71 -6.23
C PRO A 199 -19.52 -22.43 -5.68
N PRO A 200 -20.05 -23.27 -4.75
CA PRO A 200 -21.41 -23.09 -4.18
C PRO A 200 -21.65 -21.69 -3.59
N VAL A 201 -20.62 -21.08 -2.97
CA VAL A 201 -20.70 -19.71 -2.42
C VAL A 201 -20.96 -18.66 -3.51
N PHE A 202 -20.57 -18.93 -4.75
CA PHE A 202 -20.73 -18.06 -5.91
C PHE A 202 -21.71 -18.56 -6.95
N ALA A 203 -22.58 -19.51 -6.60
CA ALA A 203 -23.57 -20.11 -7.51
C ALA A 203 -24.56 -19.10 -8.12
N TRP A 204 -24.74 -17.95 -7.49
CA TRP A 204 -25.53 -16.82 -8.00
C TRP A 204 -24.91 -16.16 -9.25
N GLY A 205 -23.57 -16.23 -9.39
CA GLY A 205 -22.83 -15.57 -10.46
C GLY A 205 -23.18 -16.08 -11.85
N PRO A 206 -23.06 -17.39 -12.13
CA PRO A 206 -23.42 -17.98 -13.43
C PRO A 206 -24.83 -17.66 -13.87
N VAL A 207 -25.80 -17.69 -12.95
CA VAL A 207 -27.23 -17.38 -13.25
C VAL A 207 -27.38 -15.94 -13.76
N ILE A 208 -26.72 -14.98 -13.09
CA ILE A 208 -26.74 -13.56 -13.51
C ILE A 208 -25.96 -13.38 -14.81
N ALA A 209 -24.80 -14.04 -14.94
CA ALA A 209 -23.96 -13.93 -16.13
C ALA A 209 -24.67 -14.46 -17.38
N GLU A 210 -25.41 -15.56 -17.27
CA GLU A 210 -26.24 -16.12 -18.35
C GLU A 210 -27.35 -15.14 -18.73
N ALA A 211 -28.09 -14.61 -17.77
CA ALA A 211 -29.17 -13.66 -18.00
C ALA A 211 -28.69 -12.36 -18.68
N LEU A 212 -27.48 -11.91 -18.35
CA LEU A 212 -26.85 -10.70 -18.92
C LEU A 212 -25.95 -10.97 -20.13
N HIS A 213 -25.89 -12.23 -20.61
CA HIS A 213 -25.03 -12.67 -21.71
C HIS A 213 -23.55 -12.30 -21.52
N ILE A 214 -23.06 -12.37 -20.27
CA ILE A 214 -21.65 -12.07 -19.93
C ILE A 214 -20.81 -13.31 -20.24
N PRO A 215 -19.77 -13.21 -21.11
CA PRO A 215 -18.92 -14.33 -21.44
C PRO A 215 -18.02 -14.74 -20.24
N ARG A 216 -17.60 -15.99 -20.21
CA ARG A 216 -16.60 -16.48 -19.28
C ARG A 216 -15.22 -16.02 -19.75
N LEU A 217 -14.54 -15.20 -18.93
CA LEU A 217 -13.23 -14.62 -19.25
C LEU A 217 -12.09 -15.18 -18.39
N GLU A 218 -12.38 -16.08 -17.45
CA GLU A 218 -11.38 -16.73 -16.58
C GLU A 218 -10.43 -15.72 -15.91
N LEU A 219 -9.11 -15.90 -16.05
CA LEU A 219 -8.11 -15.01 -15.47
C LEU A 219 -8.25 -13.55 -15.96
N VAL A 220 -8.51 -13.36 -17.24
CA VAL A 220 -8.67 -12.02 -17.83
C VAL A 220 -9.90 -11.32 -17.25
N GLY A 221 -10.93 -12.11 -16.88
CA GLY A 221 -12.11 -11.61 -16.15
C GLY A 221 -11.76 -11.01 -14.79
N ALA A 222 -10.81 -11.57 -14.06
CA ALA A 222 -10.34 -11.02 -12.79
C ALA A 222 -9.63 -9.66 -12.99
N ALA A 223 -8.83 -9.52 -14.06
CA ALA A 223 -8.19 -8.25 -14.41
C ALA A 223 -9.24 -7.18 -14.76
N TRP A 224 -10.21 -7.51 -15.61
CA TRP A 224 -11.29 -6.58 -15.97
C TRP A 224 -12.15 -6.20 -14.77
N ALA A 225 -12.51 -7.15 -13.91
CA ALA A 225 -13.24 -6.88 -12.69
C ALA A 225 -12.54 -5.82 -11.81
N THR A 226 -11.24 -5.98 -11.64
CA THR A 226 -10.41 -5.07 -10.86
C THR A 226 -10.36 -3.66 -11.48
N VAL A 227 -10.10 -3.56 -12.78
CA VAL A 227 -10.03 -2.27 -13.49
C VAL A 227 -11.38 -1.57 -13.50
N LEU A 228 -12.47 -2.31 -13.81
CA LEU A 228 -13.83 -1.75 -13.86
C LEU A 228 -14.31 -1.30 -12.48
N ALA A 229 -14.11 -2.11 -11.44
CA ALA A 229 -14.51 -1.74 -10.08
C ALA A 229 -13.84 -0.45 -9.61
N ARG A 230 -12.53 -0.33 -9.83
CA ARG A 230 -11.78 0.88 -9.50
C ARG A 230 -12.25 2.07 -10.35
N THR A 231 -12.42 1.89 -11.65
CA THR A 231 -12.89 2.95 -12.57
C THR A 231 -14.28 3.46 -12.18
N LEU A 232 -15.23 2.56 -11.89
CA LEU A 232 -16.55 2.94 -11.41
C LEU A 232 -16.48 3.69 -10.08
N THR A 233 -15.56 3.31 -9.19
CA THR A 233 -15.35 4.00 -7.91
C THR A 233 -14.74 5.40 -8.10
N LEU A 234 -14.00 5.68 -9.18
CA LEU A 234 -13.50 7.03 -9.46
C LEU A 234 -14.64 8.05 -9.65
N ILE A 235 -15.79 7.64 -10.15
CA ILE A 235 -16.93 8.54 -10.40
C ILE A 235 -17.37 9.23 -9.09
N PRO A 236 -17.79 8.52 -8.04
CA PRO A 236 -18.17 9.17 -6.78
C PRO A 236 -16.99 9.89 -6.11
N VAL A 237 -15.73 9.43 -6.29
CA VAL A 237 -14.55 10.12 -5.77
C VAL A 237 -14.41 11.51 -6.38
N VAL A 238 -14.48 11.64 -7.70
CA VAL A 238 -14.38 12.91 -8.43
C VAL A 238 -15.54 13.83 -8.07
N VAL A 239 -16.78 13.32 -8.04
CA VAL A 239 -17.97 14.09 -7.68
C VAL A 239 -17.85 14.67 -6.26
N LEU A 240 -17.36 13.88 -5.31
CA LEU A 240 -17.16 14.34 -3.93
C LEU A 240 -16.06 15.40 -3.83
N LEU A 241 -14.94 15.24 -4.54
CA LEU A 241 -13.89 16.25 -4.58
C LEU A 241 -14.35 17.56 -5.21
N ALA A 242 -15.12 17.48 -6.29
CA ALA A 242 -15.65 18.67 -6.96
C ALA A 242 -16.70 19.41 -6.10
N ARG A 243 -17.67 18.68 -5.51
CA ARG A 243 -18.80 19.28 -4.80
C ARG A 243 -18.50 19.65 -3.36
N ARG A 244 -17.73 18.84 -2.64
CA ARG A 244 -17.51 19.03 -1.20
C ARG A 244 -16.24 19.82 -0.88
N PHE A 245 -15.19 19.65 -1.67
CA PHE A 245 -13.87 20.21 -1.37
C PHE A 245 -13.47 21.35 -2.31
N ASP A 246 -14.25 21.61 -3.36
CA ASP A 246 -13.99 22.65 -4.37
C ASP A 246 -12.57 22.61 -4.98
N VAL A 247 -12.01 21.40 -5.05
CA VAL A 247 -10.64 21.19 -5.55
C VAL A 247 -10.61 21.13 -7.08
N MET A 248 -11.73 20.72 -7.71
CA MET A 248 -11.89 20.60 -9.17
C MET A 248 -12.85 21.65 -9.74
N GLY A 249 -13.07 22.77 -9.03
CA GLY A 249 -13.96 23.86 -9.47
C GLY A 249 -13.38 24.71 -10.60
N LYS A 250 -14.15 25.68 -11.07
CA LYS A 250 -13.71 26.66 -12.07
C LYS A 250 -12.42 27.37 -11.60
N GLY A 251 -11.37 27.38 -12.42
CA GLY A 251 -10.07 27.95 -12.07
C GLY A 251 -9.07 26.98 -11.46
N SER A 252 -9.46 25.70 -11.24
CA SER A 252 -8.52 24.67 -10.79
C SER A 252 -7.60 24.17 -11.91
N ILE A 253 -8.05 24.26 -13.16
CA ILE A 253 -7.29 23.81 -14.34
C ILE A 253 -6.27 24.89 -14.70
N THR A 254 -5.02 24.58 -14.42
CA THR A 254 -3.87 25.44 -14.76
C THR A 254 -2.97 24.74 -15.77
N LYS A 255 -2.16 25.52 -16.50
CA LYS A 255 -1.11 24.95 -17.35
C LYS A 255 -0.14 24.12 -16.50
N PRO A 256 0.54 23.11 -17.11
CA PRO A 256 1.61 22.42 -16.43
C PRO A 256 2.62 23.37 -15.83
N ASP A 257 2.91 23.20 -14.55
CA ASP A 257 3.87 24.00 -13.79
C ASP A 257 5.11 23.16 -13.50
N PRO A 258 6.21 23.36 -14.25
CA PRO A 258 7.41 22.56 -14.11
C PRO A 258 8.03 22.64 -12.70
N ALA A 259 7.94 23.79 -12.02
CA ALA A 259 8.47 23.98 -10.69
C ALA A 259 7.70 23.13 -9.66
N MET A 260 6.36 23.16 -9.70
CA MET A 260 5.52 22.35 -8.83
C MET A 260 5.67 20.87 -9.13
N LEU A 261 5.70 20.46 -10.41
CA LEU A 261 5.94 19.07 -10.80
C LEU A 261 7.30 18.57 -10.29
N LYS A 262 8.35 19.38 -10.43
CA LYS A 262 9.68 19.08 -9.88
C LYS A 262 9.66 18.93 -8.36
N ALA A 263 8.92 19.79 -7.65
CA ALA A 263 8.76 19.69 -6.19
C ALA A 263 8.08 18.39 -5.78
N ILE A 264 6.98 18.03 -6.45
CA ILE A 264 6.26 16.75 -6.22
C ILE A 264 7.19 15.55 -6.48
N LEU A 265 7.92 15.55 -7.60
CA LEU A 265 8.86 14.48 -7.94
C LEU A 265 10.02 14.41 -6.96
N ARG A 266 10.63 15.55 -6.60
CA ARG A 266 11.75 15.63 -5.64
C ARG A 266 11.37 15.08 -4.26
N MET A 267 10.13 15.26 -3.85
CA MET A 267 9.61 14.78 -2.59
C MET A 267 9.08 13.33 -2.71
N GLY A 268 8.59 12.93 -3.88
CA GLY A 268 7.98 11.61 -4.12
C GLY A 268 8.99 10.49 -4.31
N TRP A 269 10.11 10.74 -5.05
CA TRP A 269 11.06 9.68 -5.35
C TRP A 269 11.70 9.03 -4.10
N PRO A 270 12.03 9.76 -2.99
CA PRO A 270 12.56 9.09 -1.82
C PRO A 270 11.53 8.18 -1.16
N SER A 271 10.23 8.56 -1.19
CA SER A 271 9.16 7.70 -0.68
C SER A 271 8.98 6.44 -1.51
N SER A 272 9.08 6.53 -2.85
CA SER A 272 9.10 5.34 -3.72
C SER A 272 10.32 4.46 -3.44
N ALA A 273 11.51 5.06 -3.29
CA ALA A 273 12.73 4.33 -3.01
C ALA A 273 12.67 3.55 -1.68
N GLN A 274 12.02 4.07 -0.65
CA GLN A 274 11.79 3.35 0.61
C GLN A 274 11.04 2.03 0.38
N PHE A 275 9.98 2.04 -0.44
CA PHE A 275 9.25 0.83 -0.78
C PHE A 275 10.10 -0.17 -1.54
N VAL A 276 10.91 0.30 -2.49
CA VAL A 276 11.85 -0.56 -3.23
C VAL A 276 12.84 -1.22 -2.28
N VAL A 277 13.43 -0.46 -1.35
CA VAL A 277 14.38 -1.00 -0.35
C VAL A 277 13.73 -2.11 0.49
N ARG A 278 12.51 -1.86 0.99
CA ARG A 278 11.77 -2.86 1.78
C ARG A 278 11.40 -4.09 0.95
N MET A 279 10.98 -3.91 -0.30
CA MET A 279 10.68 -5.00 -1.22
C MET A 279 11.93 -5.85 -1.50
N LEU A 280 13.08 -5.23 -1.70
CA LEU A 280 14.35 -5.94 -1.90
C LEU A 280 14.76 -6.74 -0.66
N ALA A 281 14.58 -6.21 0.55
CA ALA A 281 14.84 -6.94 1.80
C ALA A 281 13.92 -8.18 1.92
N MET A 282 12.66 -8.02 1.55
CA MET A 282 11.69 -9.10 1.49
C MET A 282 12.10 -10.19 0.49
N LEU A 283 12.45 -9.80 -0.73
CA LEU A 283 12.91 -10.73 -1.78
C LEU A 283 14.19 -11.46 -1.34
N LEU A 284 15.10 -10.76 -0.66
CA LEU A 284 16.28 -11.40 -0.06
C LEU A 284 15.88 -12.48 0.94
N THR A 285 14.97 -12.20 1.84
CA THR A 285 14.47 -13.20 2.82
C THR A 285 13.90 -14.43 2.11
N HIS A 286 13.05 -14.23 1.09
CA HIS A 286 12.52 -15.34 0.30
C HIS A 286 13.62 -16.13 -0.41
N SER A 287 14.61 -15.44 -0.98
CA SER A 287 15.75 -16.07 -1.64
C SER A 287 16.60 -16.89 -0.66
N LEU A 288 16.87 -16.38 0.53
CA LEU A 288 17.61 -17.09 1.58
C LEU A 288 16.88 -18.37 2.02
N VAL A 289 15.57 -18.28 2.25
CA VAL A 289 14.74 -19.43 2.64
C VAL A 289 14.71 -20.46 1.51
N ALA A 290 14.47 -20.04 0.28
CA ALA A 290 14.38 -20.92 -0.87
C ALA A 290 15.71 -21.64 -1.16
N ARG A 291 16.86 -20.98 -1.00
CA ARG A 291 18.17 -21.55 -1.31
C ARG A 291 18.76 -22.44 -0.22
N ILE A 292 18.42 -22.16 1.05
CA ILE A 292 19.11 -22.77 2.19
C ILE A 292 18.22 -23.78 2.91
N PHE A 293 16.91 -23.53 2.98
CA PHE A 293 15.98 -24.34 3.76
C PHE A 293 14.95 -25.09 2.91
N THR A 294 15.09 -25.05 1.56
CA THR A 294 14.16 -25.72 0.64
C THR A 294 14.94 -26.61 -0.31
N THR A 295 14.41 -27.80 -0.59
CA THR A 295 14.95 -28.75 -1.57
C THR A 295 13.91 -29.04 -2.65
N ALA A 296 14.30 -29.78 -3.69
CA ALA A 296 13.37 -30.19 -4.75
C ALA A 296 12.22 -31.09 -4.21
N THR A 297 12.50 -31.83 -3.13
CA THR A 297 11.56 -32.78 -2.50
C THR A 297 10.84 -32.22 -1.28
N ASP A 298 11.38 -31.16 -0.66
CA ASP A 298 10.75 -30.49 0.49
C ASP A 298 10.69 -28.97 0.28
N GLN A 299 9.50 -28.47 -0.01
CA GLN A 299 9.21 -27.03 -0.21
C GLN A 299 8.46 -26.43 0.96
N SER A 300 8.36 -27.12 2.10
CA SER A 300 7.58 -26.70 3.26
C SER A 300 7.99 -25.32 3.79
N ALA A 301 9.30 -24.99 3.79
CA ALA A 301 9.79 -23.70 4.28
C ALA A 301 9.32 -22.51 3.41
N THR A 302 9.35 -22.64 2.10
CA THR A 302 8.87 -21.60 1.17
C THR A 302 7.34 -21.47 1.20
N THR A 303 6.62 -22.59 1.31
CA THR A 303 5.17 -22.61 1.46
C THR A 303 4.76 -21.92 2.77
N ALA A 304 5.39 -22.28 3.88
CA ALA A 304 5.14 -21.65 5.18
C ALA A 304 5.41 -20.14 5.12
N LEU A 305 6.55 -19.73 4.52
CA LEU A 305 6.88 -18.31 4.37
C LEU A 305 5.82 -17.56 3.55
N GLY A 306 5.30 -18.13 2.48
CA GLY A 306 4.23 -17.55 1.68
C GLY A 306 2.95 -17.31 2.49
N ILE A 307 2.60 -18.21 3.42
CA ILE A 307 1.42 -18.07 4.29
C ILE A 307 1.65 -16.95 5.32
N VAL A 308 2.76 -17.02 6.08
CA VAL A 308 3.00 -16.06 7.17
C VAL A 308 3.26 -14.64 6.65
N PHE A 309 3.77 -14.52 5.43
CA PHE A 309 3.96 -13.23 4.77
C PHE A 309 2.63 -12.49 4.52
N ARG A 310 1.55 -13.23 4.30
CA ARG A 310 0.20 -12.63 4.18
C ARG A 310 -0.26 -12.02 5.50
N LEU A 311 0.07 -12.67 6.62
CA LEU A 311 -0.21 -12.13 7.97
C LEU A 311 0.62 -10.87 8.25
N GLU A 312 1.90 -10.89 7.90
CA GLU A 312 2.80 -9.74 8.02
C GLU A 312 2.33 -8.56 7.16
N THR A 313 1.91 -8.82 5.92
CA THR A 313 1.37 -7.81 5.02
C THR A 313 0.13 -7.13 5.63
N MET A 314 -0.75 -7.87 6.30
CA MET A 314 -1.90 -7.31 7.00
C MET A 314 -1.44 -6.35 8.12
N ALA A 315 -0.47 -6.74 8.93
CA ALA A 315 0.08 -5.88 9.98
C ALA A 315 0.72 -4.61 9.39
N PHE A 316 1.46 -4.75 8.29
CA PHE A 316 2.05 -3.63 7.57
C PHE A 316 1.01 -2.64 7.00
N PHE A 317 -0.07 -3.12 6.39
CA PHE A 317 -1.14 -2.25 5.89
C PHE A 317 -1.89 -1.54 7.02
N ILE A 318 -2.10 -2.17 8.17
CA ILE A 318 -2.64 -1.52 9.36
C ILE A 318 -1.73 -0.37 9.80
N ALA A 319 -0.41 -0.61 9.86
CA ALA A 319 0.57 0.42 10.18
C ALA A 319 0.57 1.57 9.15
N MET A 320 0.46 1.26 7.86
CA MET A 320 0.33 2.26 6.79
C MET A 320 -0.93 3.13 6.94
N GLY A 321 -2.04 2.54 7.39
CA GLY A 321 -3.26 3.28 7.67
C GLY A 321 -3.06 4.34 8.77
N TRP A 322 -2.44 3.96 9.88
CA TRP A 322 -2.04 4.89 10.94
C TRP A 322 -0.98 5.88 10.47
N GLY A 323 -0.04 5.44 9.64
CA GLY A 323 0.96 6.30 9.00
C GLY A 323 0.33 7.41 8.16
N SER A 324 -0.71 7.06 7.37
CA SER A 324 -1.46 8.05 6.57
C SER A 324 -2.15 9.10 7.46
N ALA A 325 -2.68 8.69 8.62
CA ALA A 325 -3.24 9.63 9.60
C ALA A 325 -2.14 10.54 10.17
N ALA A 326 -1.03 9.97 10.61
CA ALA A 326 0.11 10.71 11.13
C ALA A 326 0.63 11.74 10.12
N GLN A 327 0.81 11.33 8.85
CA GLN A 327 1.23 12.21 7.77
C GLN A 327 0.30 13.41 7.60
N THR A 328 -1.02 13.17 7.55
CA THR A 328 -2.02 14.23 7.37
C THR A 328 -2.04 15.22 8.54
N PHE A 329 -2.08 14.69 9.78
CA PHE A 329 -2.12 15.53 10.98
C PHE A 329 -0.85 16.36 11.15
N VAL A 330 0.32 15.74 10.94
CA VAL A 330 1.60 16.44 11.02
C VAL A 330 1.66 17.53 9.97
N ALA A 331 1.33 17.20 8.70
CA ALA A 331 1.39 18.15 7.61
C ALA A 331 0.46 19.36 7.81
N GLN A 332 -0.81 19.14 8.21
CA GLN A 332 -1.77 20.23 8.45
C GLN A 332 -1.35 21.10 9.63
N ASN A 333 -0.97 20.51 10.77
CA ASN A 333 -0.53 21.28 11.94
C ASN A 333 0.76 22.05 11.67
N LEU A 334 1.72 21.51 10.90
CA LEU A 334 2.91 22.25 10.49
C LEU A 334 2.54 23.41 9.54
N GLY A 335 1.62 23.17 8.59
CA GLY A 335 1.11 24.21 7.71
C GLY A 335 0.48 25.37 8.49
N ALA A 336 -0.23 25.07 9.57
CA ALA A 336 -0.82 26.07 10.49
C ALA A 336 0.19 26.67 11.50
N GLY A 337 1.50 26.36 11.41
CA GLY A 337 2.51 26.81 12.36
C GLY A 337 2.49 26.13 13.73
N GLN A 338 1.67 25.11 13.93
CA GLN A 338 1.44 24.44 15.21
C GLN A 338 2.41 23.27 15.45
N ARG A 339 3.72 23.54 15.55
CA ARG A 339 4.78 22.52 15.66
C ARG A 339 4.57 21.53 16.83
N GLY A 340 4.12 22.02 17.99
CA GLY A 340 3.84 21.17 19.15
C GLY A 340 2.74 20.16 18.85
N ARG A 341 1.60 20.62 18.26
CA ARG A 341 0.50 19.75 17.88
C ARG A 341 0.93 18.72 16.81
N ALA A 342 1.72 19.14 15.82
CA ALA A 342 2.27 18.23 14.81
C ALA A 342 3.04 17.08 15.44
N ARG A 343 3.94 17.39 16.40
CA ARG A 343 4.72 16.39 17.12
C ARG A 343 3.84 15.42 17.92
N TYR A 344 2.90 15.95 18.71
CA TYR A 344 1.99 15.11 19.50
C TYR A 344 1.11 14.22 18.61
N SER A 345 0.65 14.72 17.46
CA SER A 345 -0.14 13.94 16.51
C SER A 345 0.64 12.72 15.98
N GLY A 346 1.92 12.88 15.66
CA GLY A 346 2.79 11.76 15.27
C GLY A 346 2.94 10.72 16.39
N VAL A 347 3.16 11.19 17.64
CA VAL A 347 3.30 10.31 18.81
C VAL A 347 2.01 9.52 19.07
N PHE A 348 0.83 10.17 19.11
CA PHE A 348 -0.44 9.48 19.34
C PHE A 348 -0.77 8.50 18.23
N SER A 349 -0.47 8.83 16.95
CA SER A 349 -0.64 7.89 15.86
C SER A 349 0.22 6.64 16.03
N ALA A 350 1.47 6.80 16.49
CA ALA A 350 2.38 5.68 16.75
C ALA A 350 1.91 4.82 17.94
N ILE A 351 1.41 5.45 19.01
CA ILE A 351 0.84 4.73 20.18
C ILE A 351 -0.38 3.91 19.75
N TYR A 352 -1.33 4.49 19.01
CA TYR A 352 -2.52 3.77 18.56
C TYR A 352 -2.20 2.65 17.58
N SER A 353 -1.23 2.87 16.70
CA SER A 353 -0.71 1.81 15.83
C SER A 353 -0.09 0.69 16.64
N GLY A 354 0.75 1.02 17.62
CA GLY A 354 1.38 0.05 18.52
C GLY A 354 0.35 -0.79 19.28
N VAL A 355 -0.66 -0.15 19.87
CA VAL A 355 -1.76 -0.85 20.56
C VAL A 355 -2.52 -1.77 19.60
N MET A 356 -2.89 -1.29 18.42
CA MET A 356 -3.62 -2.10 17.45
C MET A 356 -2.79 -3.28 16.94
N LEU A 357 -1.50 -3.08 16.66
CA LEU A 357 -0.61 -4.17 16.24
C LEU A 357 -0.31 -5.14 17.38
N LEU A 358 -0.28 -4.69 18.61
CA LEU A 358 -0.18 -5.57 19.77
C LEU A 358 -1.43 -6.48 19.87
N LEU A 359 -2.63 -5.95 19.66
CA LEU A 359 -3.86 -6.74 19.61
C LEU A 359 -3.83 -7.76 18.46
N VAL A 360 -3.34 -7.36 17.29
CA VAL A 360 -3.13 -8.27 16.14
C VAL A 360 -2.10 -9.35 16.49
N ALA A 361 -1.01 -8.99 17.15
CA ALA A 361 0.01 -9.94 17.59
C ALA A 361 -0.57 -10.97 18.58
N PHE A 362 -1.36 -10.54 19.55
CA PHE A 362 -2.08 -11.45 20.45
C PHE A 362 -3.06 -12.36 19.70
N ALA A 363 -3.79 -11.83 18.74
CA ALA A 363 -4.71 -12.63 17.94
C ALA A 363 -3.94 -13.69 17.12
N PHE A 364 -2.83 -13.35 16.49
CA PHE A 364 -2.00 -14.29 15.74
C PHE A 364 -1.30 -15.30 16.67
N ALA A 365 -0.80 -14.87 17.84
CA ALA A 365 -0.23 -15.78 18.80
C ALA A 365 -1.25 -16.81 19.34
N ARG A 366 -2.53 -16.38 19.51
CA ARG A 366 -3.59 -17.24 20.04
C ARG A 366 -4.23 -18.14 19.00
N TYR A 367 -4.41 -17.63 17.77
CA TYR A 367 -5.15 -18.30 16.70
C TYR A 367 -4.27 -18.63 15.48
N GLY A 368 -2.94 -18.54 15.61
CA GLY A 368 -2.01 -18.77 14.49
C GLY A 368 -2.14 -20.15 13.86
N THR A 369 -2.22 -21.20 14.70
CA THR A 369 -2.40 -22.59 14.21
C THR A 369 -3.64 -22.74 13.32
N PRO A 370 -4.89 -22.46 13.77
CA PRO A 370 -6.07 -22.59 12.93
C PRO A 370 -6.04 -21.65 11.70
N ILE A 371 -5.39 -20.49 11.78
CA ILE A 371 -5.23 -19.60 10.63
C ILE A 371 -4.33 -20.26 9.58
N VAL A 372 -3.21 -20.85 10.00
CA VAL A 372 -2.28 -21.53 9.07
C VAL A 372 -2.93 -22.79 8.48
N GLU A 373 -3.61 -23.60 9.29
CA GLU A 373 -4.32 -24.81 8.85
C GLU A 373 -5.45 -24.53 7.85
N PHE A 374 -5.98 -23.32 7.85
CA PHE A 374 -6.94 -22.90 6.81
C PHE A 374 -6.29 -22.85 5.40
N PHE A 375 -4.98 -22.54 5.34
CA PHE A 375 -4.24 -22.48 4.08
C PHE A 375 -3.56 -23.81 3.73
N ASP A 376 -2.92 -24.46 4.69
CA ASP A 376 -2.19 -25.70 4.51
C ASP A 376 -2.24 -26.55 5.80
N LYS A 377 -2.66 -27.80 5.67
CA LYS A 377 -2.79 -28.76 6.77
C LYS A 377 -1.55 -29.65 6.97
N SER A 378 -0.50 -29.46 6.16
CA SER A 378 0.74 -30.22 6.29
C SER A 378 1.39 -29.93 7.64
N PRO A 379 1.67 -30.95 8.46
CA PRO A 379 2.25 -30.76 9.79
C PRO A 379 3.56 -29.96 9.78
N THR A 380 4.40 -30.16 8.78
CA THR A 380 5.68 -29.45 8.62
C THR A 380 5.46 -27.97 8.33
N VAL A 381 4.54 -27.61 7.43
CA VAL A 381 4.20 -26.23 7.09
C VAL A 381 3.60 -25.53 8.30
N VAL A 382 2.68 -26.20 9.01
CA VAL A 382 2.07 -25.66 10.24
C VAL A 382 3.13 -25.41 11.31
N ALA A 383 4.06 -26.36 11.55
CA ALA A 383 5.12 -26.21 12.52
C ALA A 383 6.08 -25.04 12.21
N ILE A 384 6.49 -24.89 10.95
CA ILE A 384 7.35 -23.78 10.52
C ILE A 384 6.60 -22.44 10.65
N SER A 385 5.35 -22.38 10.21
CA SER A 385 4.54 -21.15 10.26
C SER A 385 4.24 -20.71 11.70
N THR A 386 3.89 -21.63 12.57
CA THR A 386 3.65 -21.32 13.99
C THR A 386 4.93 -20.90 14.73
N THR A 387 6.07 -21.47 14.35
CA THR A 387 7.38 -21.02 14.83
C THR A 387 7.64 -19.59 14.38
N TYR A 388 7.42 -19.26 13.10
CA TYR A 388 7.52 -17.88 12.59
C TYR A 388 6.64 -16.93 13.43
N ILE A 389 5.37 -17.27 13.61
CA ILE A 389 4.42 -16.46 14.39
C ILE A 389 4.97 -16.18 15.79
N ALA A 390 5.48 -17.20 16.47
CA ALA A 390 6.01 -17.09 17.82
C ALA A 390 7.17 -16.07 17.93
N TYR A 391 8.05 -16.03 16.93
CA TYR A 391 9.20 -15.12 16.90
C TYR A 391 8.88 -13.71 16.39
N MET A 392 7.98 -13.59 15.40
CA MET A 392 7.82 -12.37 14.61
C MET A 392 6.71 -11.44 15.07
N VAL A 393 5.58 -11.97 15.55
CA VAL A 393 4.38 -11.14 15.78
C VAL A 393 4.59 -9.98 16.73
N TRP A 394 5.43 -10.14 17.75
CA TRP A 394 5.73 -9.09 18.72
C TRP A 394 6.54 -7.94 18.12
N SER A 395 7.35 -8.23 17.12
CA SER A 395 8.15 -7.23 16.41
C SER A 395 7.32 -6.32 15.49
N TYR A 396 6.07 -6.69 15.20
CA TYR A 396 5.15 -5.84 14.41
C TYR A 396 4.89 -4.50 15.08
N VAL A 397 4.96 -4.41 16.40
CA VAL A 397 4.87 -3.13 17.13
C VAL A 397 6.04 -2.21 16.74
N GLY A 398 7.26 -2.76 16.67
CA GLY A 398 8.44 -2.02 16.21
C GLY A 398 8.34 -1.60 14.75
N LEU A 399 7.98 -2.53 13.85
CA LEU A 399 7.72 -2.26 12.44
C LEU A 399 6.69 -1.12 12.29
N GLY A 400 5.54 -1.24 12.97
CA GLY A 400 4.46 -0.27 12.88
C GLY A 400 4.86 1.11 13.41
N THR A 401 5.60 1.17 14.51
CA THR A 401 6.16 2.41 15.05
C THR A 401 7.05 3.09 14.02
N GLY A 402 7.96 2.34 13.39
CA GLY A 402 8.83 2.85 12.32
C GLY A 402 8.05 3.39 11.12
N VAL A 403 7.05 2.65 10.64
CA VAL A 403 6.18 3.06 9.51
C VAL A 403 5.42 4.34 9.85
N VAL A 404 4.83 4.45 11.04
CA VAL A 404 4.00 5.60 11.43
C VAL A 404 4.84 6.85 11.66
N LEU A 405 5.96 6.74 12.39
CA LEU A 405 6.85 7.87 12.61
C LEU A 405 7.56 8.31 11.32
N GLY A 406 7.93 7.38 10.44
CA GLY A 406 8.42 7.68 9.09
C GLY A 406 7.39 8.44 8.27
N SER A 407 6.13 8.03 8.29
CA SER A 407 5.03 8.74 7.62
C SER A 407 4.79 10.14 8.22
N ALA A 408 4.91 10.29 9.55
CA ALA A 408 4.85 11.58 10.22
C ALA A 408 5.95 12.55 9.74
N ILE A 409 7.19 12.06 9.66
CA ILE A 409 8.33 12.81 9.12
C ILE A 409 8.10 13.17 7.65
N THR A 410 7.59 12.24 6.85
CA THR A 410 7.22 12.48 5.44
C THR A 410 6.18 13.60 5.32
N GLY A 411 5.25 13.72 6.28
CA GLY A 411 4.27 14.82 6.36
C GLY A 411 4.88 16.20 6.45
N SER A 412 6.10 16.35 6.97
CA SER A 412 6.84 17.60 6.99
C SER A 412 7.58 17.92 5.68
N GLY A 413 7.66 16.98 4.75
CA GLY A 413 8.48 17.09 3.54
C GLY A 413 9.87 16.46 3.65
N ALA A 414 10.28 16.00 4.83
CA ALA A 414 11.61 15.43 5.08
C ALA A 414 11.75 13.98 4.55
N THR A 415 11.34 13.72 3.32
CA THR A 415 11.31 12.37 2.72
C THR A 415 12.70 11.76 2.53
N ARG A 416 13.75 12.59 2.37
CA ARG A 416 15.15 12.13 2.33
C ARG A 416 15.60 11.57 3.68
N THR A 417 15.18 12.20 4.78
CA THR A 417 15.50 11.73 6.14
C THR A 417 14.93 10.33 6.35
N THR A 418 13.71 10.10 5.93
CA THR A 418 13.08 8.77 6.06
C THR A 418 13.74 7.74 5.17
N LEU A 419 14.12 8.08 3.93
CA LEU A 419 14.87 7.19 3.05
C LEU A 419 16.22 6.78 3.65
N VAL A 420 16.99 7.76 4.15
CA VAL A 420 18.29 7.47 4.79
C VAL A 420 18.12 6.59 6.03
N THR A 421 17.08 6.84 6.83
CA THR A 421 16.76 6.01 8.00
C THR A 421 16.41 4.57 7.60
N ASP A 422 15.58 4.38 6.57
CA ASP A 422 15.25 3.03 6.06
C ASP A 422 16.48 2.33 5.48
N LEU A 423 17.31 3.04 4.70
CA LEU A 423 18.57 2.49 4.20
C LEU A 423 19.49 2.04 5.33
N ALA A 424 19.61 2.85 6.38
CA ALA A 424 20.44 2.50 7.54
C ALA A 424 19.90 1.24 8.24
N VAL A 425 18.60 1.17 8.52
CA VAL A 425 18.00 0.00 9.19
C VAL A 425 18.07 -1.25 8.30
N VAL A 426 17.71 -1.13 7.03
CA VAL A 426 17.64 -2.29 6.14
C VAL A 426 19.03 -2.77 5.73
N LEU A 427 19.88 -1.88 5.22
CA LEU A 427 21.18 -2.26 4.66
C LEU A 427 22.27 -2.46 5.72
N ALA A 428 22.23 -1.71 6.82
CA ALA A 428 23.25 -1.83 7.87
C ALA A 428 22.88 -2.83 8.98
N LEU A 429 21.59 -3.18 9.12
CA LEU A 429 21.16 -4.11 10.18
C LEU A 429 20.41 -5.32 9.61
N GLN A 430 19.27 -5.14 8.94
CA GLN A 430 18.40 -6.27 8.55
C GLN A 430 19.10 -7.22 7.57
N VAL A 431 19.68 -6.70 6.49
CA VAL A 431 20.33 -7.51 5.46
C VAL A 431 21.56 -8.25 6.01
N PRO A 432 22.53 -7.59 6.68
CA PRO A 432 23.69 -8.29 7.24
C PRO A 432 23.31 -9.32 8.31
N ALA A 433 22.36 -8.99 9.20
CA ALA A 433 21.90 -9.91 10.24
C ALA A 433 21.19 -11.14 9.64
N SER A 434 20.36 -10.96 8.59
CA SER A 434 19.69 -12.05 7.89
C SER A 434 20.70 -12.98 7.20
N ILE A 435 21.70 -12.41 6.51
CA ILE A 435 22.78 -13.18 5.88
C ILE A 435 23.61 -13.92 6.92
N ALA A 436 24.01 -13.27 8.00
CA ALA A 436 24.75 -13.88 9.09
C ALA A 436 23.98 -15.02 9.77
N ALA A 437 22.65 -14.87 9.94
CA ALA A 437 21.78 -15.88 10.54
C ALA A 437 21.77 -17.20 9.78
N VAL A 438 22.04 -17.18 8.47
CA VAL A 438 21.96 -18.36 7.59
C VAL A 438 23.31 -18.86 7.08
N LEU A 439 24.35 -18.01 7.07
CA LEU A 439 25.69 -18.41 6.61
C LEU A 439 26.63 -18.85 7.74
N LEU A 440 26.40 -18.41 8.99
CA LEU A 440 27.21 -18.81 10.13
C LEU A 440 26.79 -20.22 10.64
N PRO A 441 27.71 -20.97 11.29
CA PRO A 441 27.41 -22.28 11.85
C PRO A 441 26.16 -22.26 12.74
N GLY A 442 25.28 -23.26 12.59
CA GLY A 442 24.01 -23.35 13.29
C GLY A 442 22.87 -22.59 12.57
N ALA A 443 22.93 -22.45 11.26
CA ALA A 443 21.86 -21.89 10.43
C ALA A 443 20.50 -22.56 10.72
N SER A 444 19.48 -21.76 11.00
CA SER A 444 18.13 -22.26 11.27
C SER A 444 17.08 -21.17 10.95
N LEU A 445 15.86 -21.58 10.62
CA LEU A 445 14.75 -20.65 10.41
C LEU A 445 14.46 -19.78 11.64
N PRO A 446 14.41 -20.31 12.89
CA PRO A 446 14.24 -19.47 14.09
C PRO A 446 15.31 -18.38 14.24
N ARG A 447 16.55 -18.67 13.87
CA ARG A 447 17.63 -17.68 13.93
C ARG A 447 17.44 -16.56 12.89
N LEU A 448 16.99 -16.92 11.69
CA LEU A 448 16.62 -15.93 10.66
C LEU A 448 15.45 -15.06 11.12
N TRP A 449 14.41 -15.67 11.67
CA TRP A 449 13.25 -14.93 12.21
C TRP A 449 13.65 -13.98 13.32
N THR A 450 14.52 -14.42 14.24
CA THR A 450 15.04 -13.56 15.32
C THR A 450 15.80 -12.36 14.75
N ALA A 451 16.65 -12.56 13.74
CA ALA A 451 17.39 -11.47 13.12
C ALA A 451 16.46 -10.42 12.49
N ILE A 452 15.41 -10.85 11.80
CA ILE A 452 14.41 -9.96 11.19
C ILE A 452 13.59 -9.26 12.29
N ALA A 453 13.16 -9.99 13.32
CA ALA A 453 12.40 -9.41 14.45
C ALA A 453 13.21 -8.32 15.18
N ILE A 454 14.50 -8.53 15.41
CA ILE A 454 15.40 -7.53 15.98
C ILE A 454 15.46 -6.29 15.06
N ALA A 455 15.58 -6.48 13.74
CA ALA A 455 15.61 -5.37 12.79
C ALA A 455 14.30 -4.57 12.79
N TYR A 456 13.15 -5.21 12.93
CA TYR A 456 11.85 -4.54 13.05
C TYR A 456 11.72 -3.75 14.35
N CYS A 457 12.15 -4.30 15.47
CA CYS A 457 12.21 -3.58 16.74
C CYS A 457 13.18 -2.40 16.67
N ALA A 458 14.37 -2.61 16.10
CA ALA A 458 15.36 -1.56 15.89
C ALA A 458 14.84 -0.44 14.97
N SER A 459 14.08 -0.77 13.94
CA SER A 459 13.41 0.23 13.08
C SER A 459 12.54 1.17 13.91
N GLY A 460 11.70 0.63 14.79
CA GLY A 460 10.86 1.43 15.69
C GLY A 460 11.68 2.37 16.58
N ILE A 461 12.75 1.85 17.17
CA ILE A 461 13.65 2.61 18.05
C ILE A 461 14.37 3.72 17.26
N VAL A 462 14.97 3.39 16.12
CA VAL A 462 15.70 4.36 15.29
C VAL A 462 14.77 5.48 14.82
N TYR A 463 13.56 5.14 14.36
CA TYR A 463 12.58 6.14 13.98
C TYR A 463 12.11 7.00 15.16
N ALA A 464 11.99 6.44 16.37
CA ALA A 464 11.67 7.22 17.56
C ALA A 464 12.80 8.21 17.91
N ILE A 465 14.06 7.78 17.78
CA ILE A 465 15.24 8.65 17.96
C ILE A 465 15.27 9.76 16.91
N VAL A 466 15.11 9.41 15.62
CA VAL A 466 15.06 10.38 14.52
C VAL A 466 13.94 11.39 14.74
N PHE A 467 12.74 10.90 15.07
CA PHE A 467 11.58 11.75 15.33
C PHE A 467 11.77 12.68 16.52
N ARG A 468 12.53 12.26 17.55
CA ARG A 468 12.77 13.07 18.76
C ARG A 468 13.87 14.10 18.57
N PHE A 469 14.96 13.76 17.89
CA PHE A 469 16.21 14.53 17.93
C PHE A 469 16.57 15.20 16.59
N VAL A 470 16.13 14.69 15.44
CA VAL A 470 16.42 15.30 14.14
C VAL A 470 15.49 16.48 13.87
N ARG A 471 15.97 17.52 13.21
CA ARG A 471 15.21 18.74 12.87
C ARG A 471 14.33 18.57 11.61
N TRP A 472 13.60 17.48 11.53
CA TRP A 472 12.75 17.16 10.37
C TRP A 472 11.62 18.18 10.11
N MET A 473 11.18 18.92 11.14
CA MET A 473 10.13 19.95 11.01
C MET A 473 10.59 21.21 10.27
N ASP A 474 11.90 21.41 10.09
CA ASP A 474 12.46 22.58 9.41
C ASP A 474 12.54 22.41 7.89
N ALA A 475 12.35 21.18 7.38
CA ALA A 475 12.37 20.88 5.95
C ALA A 475 11.35 21.67 5.12
N MET A 476 10.23 22.08 5.74
CA MET A 476 9.25 22.99 5.11
C MET A 476 9.79 24.39 4.83
N THR A 477 10.59 24.93 5.73
CA THR A 477 11.13 26.29 5.62
C THR A 477 12.15 26.37 4.50
N GLU A 478 12.96 25.34 4.34
CA GLU A 478 13.99 25.27 3.30
C GLU A 478 13.39 25.12 1.88
N ALA A 479 12.30 24.36 1.73
CA ALA A 479 11.63 24.21 0.45
C ALA A 479 10.95 25.50 -0.05
N HIS A 480 10.47 26.35 0.87
CA HIS A 480 9.86 27.64 0.51
C HIS A 480 10.88 28.75 0.22
N VAL A 481 12.05 28.71 0.88
CA VAL A 481 13.08 29.74 0.69
C VAL A 481 13.85 29.54 -0.62
N SER A 482 13.98 28.28 -1.10
CA SER A 482 14.68 28.00 -2.37
C SER A 482 13.85 28.33 -3.63
N ASP A 483 12.51 28.44 -3.50
CA ASP A 483 11.59 28.64 -4.64
C ASP A 483 11.01 30.08 -4.72
N VAL A 484 11.33 30.96 -3.75
CA VAL A 484 10.86 32.37 -3.67
C VAL A 484 12.03 33.36 -3.76
N ALA A 485 13.17 32.99 -4.31
CA ALA A 485 14.12 33.99 -4.76
C ALA A 485 13.51 34.70 -5.98
N PRO A 486 13.25 36.03 -5.93
CA PRO A 486 12.77 36.78 -7.09
C PRO A 486 13.82 36.78 -8.20
N PRO A 487 13.35 36.89 -9.47
CA PRO A 487 14.24 36.92 -10.64
C PRO A 487 15.24 38.05 -10.63
#